data_4cb28f455a2cc47a76b9900bd237ad02
#
_entry.id   4cb28f455a2cc47a76b9900bd237ad02
#
_cell.length_a   1.000
_cell.length_b   1.000
_cell.length_c   1.000
_cell.angle_alpha   90.00
_cell.angle_beta   90.00
_cell.angle_gamma   90.00
#
_symmetry.space_group_name_H-M   'P 1'
#
loop_
_entity.id
_entity.type
_entity.pdbx_description
1 polymer ?
#
loop_
_entity_poly.entity_id
_entity_poly.type
_entity_poly.pdbx_seq_one_letter_code
_entity_poly.pdbx_strand_id
1 'polypeptide(L)'
;MMGMGVFGDSYWFGPIGEHRMAMLPQNYPFARFEVTKHKPSVNHFGRKSGLSKDWWLDRGLIFNADPLGFFEWFCWYWMGRRIDEYDDHQIQRWAGYRIRQRAMYAKTGHAGTAQALLHWGIAI
;
A
#
# COMPACT_ATOMS: atom_id res chain seq x y z
N MET A 1 7.53 -2.45 -6.10
CA MET A 1 6.21 -1.86 -5.82
C MET A 1 6.21 -0.35 -5.98
N MET A 2 6.81 0.39 -5.06
CA MET A 2 6.77 1.85 -5.07
C MET A 2 7.31 2.44 -6.38
N GLY A 3 8.47 1.98 -6.83
CA GLY A 3 9.05 2.39 -8.11
C GLY A 3 8.22 2.05 -9.35
N MET A 4 7.20 1.21 -9.22
CA MET A 4 6.24 0.89 -10.30
C MET A 4 5.02 1.81 -10.33
N GLY A 5 4.95 2.82 -9.46
CA GLY A 5 3.79 3.70 -9.36
C GLY A 5 2.57 2.97 -8.81
N VAL A 6 2.64 2.57 -7.55
CA VAL A 6 1.55 1.84 -6.89
C VAL A 6 0.55 2.79 -6.24
N PHE A 7 1.02 3.90 -5.67
CA PHE A 7 0.23 4.77 -4.80
C PHE A 7 -0.04 6.17 -5.38
N GLY A 8 0.20 6.39 -6.67
CA GLY A 8 0.07 7.73 -7.24
C GLY A 8 1.06 8.74 -6.65
N ASP A 9 2.15 8.26 -6.12
CA ASP A 9 3.31 8.98 -5.57
C ASP A 9 3.02 9.88 -4.35
N SER A 10 1.92 9.68 -3.65
CA SER A 10 1.55 10.54 -2.51
C SER A 10 1.43 9.84 -1.16
N TYR A 11 1.73 8.57 -1.07
CA TYR A 11 1.45 7.78 0.14
C TYR A 11 2.18 8.27 1.39
N TRP A 12 3.45 8.67 1.23
CA TRP A 12 4.33 9.07 2.33
C TRP A 12 4.31 10.56 2.65
N PHE A 13 3.71 11.37 1.77
CA PHE A 13 3.67 12.82 1.94
C PHE A 13 2.47 13.24 2.77
N GLY A 14 2.70 13.43 4.04
CA GLY A 14 1.77 13.94 5.02
C GLY A 14 2.54 14.28 6.29
N PRO A 15 1.88 14.72 7.34
CA PRO A 15 2.54 15.16 8.59
C PRO A 15 3.47 14.12 9.22
N ILE A 16 3.33 12.86 8.84
CA ILE A 16 4.13 11.75 9.38
C ILE A 16 5.11 11.18 8.33
N GLY A 17 4.93 11.55 7.04
CA GLY A 17 5.64 10.91 5.94
C GLY A 17 7.14 11.08 6.00
N GLU A 18 7.64 12.30 6.16
CA GLU A 18 9.07 12.59 6.20
C GLU A 18 9.79 11.85 7.33
N HIS A 19 9.18 11.84 8.52
CA HIS A 19 9.76 11.14 9.67
C HIS A 19 9.89 9.64 9.42
N ARG A 20 8.89 9.03 8.82
CA ARG A 20 8.89 7.58 8.55
C ARG A 20 9.75 7.21 7.34
N MET A 21 9.85 8.09 6.35
CA MET A 21 10.76 7.90 5.22
C MET A 21 12.22 7.82 5.66
N ALA A 22 12.63 8.61 6.66
CA ALA A 22 13.98 8.56 7.22
C ALA A 22 14.32 7.19 7.85
N MET A 23 13.32 6.39 8.17
CA MET A 23 13.48 5.07 8.77
C MET A 23 13.48 3.92 7.74
N LEU A 24 13.20 4.20 6.48
CA LEU A 24 13.26 3.21 5.39
C LEU A 24 14.69 3.01 4.89
N PRO A 25 15.01 1.86 4.27
CA PRO A 25 16.32 1.62 3.69
C PRO A 25 16.72 2.73 2.70
N GLN A 26 17.99 3.16 2.74
CA GLN A 26 18.51 4.23 1.88
C GLN A 26 18.40 3.93 0.37
N ASN A 27 18.36 2.67 -0.01
CA ASN A 27 18.23 2.24 -1.40
C ASN A 27 16.78 2.08 -1.86
N TYR A 28 15.82 2.49 -1.04
CA TYR A 28 14.43 2.46 -1.42
C TYR A 28 14.19 3.44 -2.59
N PRO A 29 13.42 3.08 -3.63
CA PRO A 29 13.26 3.93 -4.82
C PRO A 29 12.37 5.13 -4.55
N PHE A 30 12.90 6.15 -3.88
CA PHE A 30 12.17 7.37 -3.52
C PHE A 30 11.91 8.33 -4.68
N ALA A 31 12.50 8.11 -5.85
CA ALA A 31 12.42 9.03 -6.98
C ALA A 31 10.99 9.40 -7.43
N ARG A 32 9.98 8.63 -7.00
CA ARG A 32 8.58 8.89 -7.29
C ARG A 32 7.79 9.47 -6.12
N PHE A 33 8.45 9.81 -5.02
CA PHE A 33 7.80 10.35 -3.82
C PHE A 33 7.84 11.88 -3.72
N GLU A 34 8.38 12.56 -4.71
CA GLU A 34 8.48 14.03 -4.73
C GLU A 34 7.14 14.72 -4.99
N VAL A 35 6.09 13.97 -5.21
CA VAL A 35 4.77 14.51 -5.56
C VAL A 35 3.89 14.58 -4.32
N THR A 36 3.50 15.80 -3.97
CA THR A 36 2.64 16.09 -2.81
C THR A 36 1.15 15.84 -3.07
N LYS A 37 0.76 15.63 -4.31
CA LYS A 37 -0.64 15.36 -4.72
C LYS A 37 -0.75 14.02 -5.41
N HIS A 38 -1.81 13.30 -5.07
CA HIS A 38 -2.12 12.02 -5.71
C HIS A 38 -2.30 12.18 -7.23
N LYS A 39 -1.48 11.47 -8.00
CA LYS A 39 -1.51 11.47 -9.48
C LYS A 39 -1.71 10.04 -10.01
N PRO A 40 -2.94 9.61 -10.28
CA PRO A 40 -3.19 8.27 -10.84
C PRO A 40 -2.46 7.99 -12.14
N SER A 41 -2.16 9.02 -12.94
CA SER A 41 -1.47 8.87 -14.24
C SER A 41 -0.05 8.32 -14.12
N VAL A 42 0.60 8.44 -12.96
CA VAL A 42 1.93 7.87 -12.72
C VAL A 42 1.89 6.44 -12.20
N ASN A 43 0.70 5.92 -11.90
CA ASN A 43 0.52 4.52 -11.51
C ASN A 43 0.78 3.60 -12.70
N HIS A 44 1.22 2.38 -12.42
CA HIS A 44 1.59 1.41 -13.45
C HIS A 44 0.50 1.20 -14.52
N PHE A 45 -0.76 1.11 -14.11
CA PHE A 45 -1.90 0.99 -15.04
C PHE A 45 -2.63 2.32 -15.28
N GLY A 46 -2.08 3.44 -14.87
CA GLY A 46 -2.72 4.76 -15.04
C GLY A 46 -4.08 4.90 -14.33
N ARG A 47 -4.35 4.08 -13.33
CA ARG A 47 -5.63 4.04 -12.62
C ARG A 47 -5.47 4.35 -11.15
N LYS A 48 -6.46 5.02 -10.59
CA LYS A 48 -6.59 5.19 -9.14
C LYS A 48 -6.75 3.81 -8.49
N SER A 49 -6.03 3.59 -7.41
CA SER A 49 -6.15 2.38 -6.59
C SER A 49 -6.36 2.76 -5.13
N GLY A 50 -7.07 1.89 -4.44
CA GLY A 50 -7.33 2.04 -3.02
C GLY A 50 -8.46 3.01 -2.71
N LEU A 51 -8.76 3.09 -1.42
CA LEU A 51 -9.78 3.95 -0.83
C LEU A 51 -9.10 4.96 0.09
N SER A 52 -9.83 6.00 0.50
CA SER A 52 -9.28 7.01 1.39
C SER A 52 -8.86 6.42 2.74
N LYS A 53 -7.93 7.08 3.41
CA LYS A 53 -7.53 6.72 4.78
C LYS A 53 -8.73 6.69 5.73
N ASP A 54 -9.62 7.68 5.61
CA ASP A 54 -10.83 7.79 6.45
C ASP A 54 -11.76 6.60 6.26
N TRP A 55 -11.91 6.11 5.03
CA TRP A 55 -12.69 4.91 4.74
C TRP A 55 -12.18 3.68 5.52
N TRP A 56 -10.86 3.51 5.56
CA TRP A 56 -10.23 2.41 6.30
C TRP A 56 -10.30 2.62 7.81
N LEU A 57 -10.14 3.87 8.24
CA LEU A 57 -10.21 4.25 9.65
C LEU A 57 -11.61 3.95 10.23
N ASP A 58 -12.66 4.34 9.51
CA ASP A 58 -14.06 4.13 9.91
C ASP A 58 -14.41 2.64 10.07
N ARG A 59 -13.68 1.76 9.40
CA ARG A 59 -13.86 0.30 9.48
C ARG A 59 -12.95 -0.38 10.49
N GLY A 60 -12.21 0.38 11.28
CA GLY A 60 -11.27 -0.17 12.26
C GLY A 60 -10.10 -0.92 11.64
N LEU A 61 -9.71 -0.60 10.41
CA LEU A 61 -8.65 -1.27 9.67
C LEU A 61 -7.33 -0.48 9.61
N ILE A 62 -7.29 0.66 10.30
CA ILE A 62 -6.06 1.43 10.58
C ILE A 62 -5.75 1.27 12.06
N PHE A 63 -4.55 0.81 12.37
CA PHE A 63 -4.12 0.51 13.73
C PHE A 63 -3.12 1.57 14.22
N ASN A 64 -3.08 1.81 15.52
CA ASN A 64 -2.20 2.83 16.12
C ASN A 64 -0.72 2.60 15.81
N ALA A 65 -0.30 1.35 15.71
CA ALA A 65 1.08 1.00 15.37
C ALA A 65 1.47 1.47 13.95
N ASP A 66 0.50 1.52 13.03
CA ASP A 66 0.72 1.88 11.62
C ASP A 66 -0.39 2.81 11.13
N PRO A 67 -0.36 4.09 11.50
CA PRO A 67 -1.43 5.03 11.18
C PRO A 67 -1.58 5.35 9.69
N LEU A 68 -0.59 4.99 8.86
CA LEU A 68 -0.68 5.08 7.39
C LEU A 68 -1.25 3.82 6.74
N GLY A 69 -1.56 2.79 7.51
CA GLY A 69 -2.26 1.61 7.06
C GLY A 69 -1.37 0.42 6.69
N PHE A 70 -1.93 -0.49 5.88
CA PHE A 70 -1.33 -1.78 5.58
C PHE A 70 0.09 -1.69 5.00
N PHE A 71 0.34 -0.78 4.06
CA PHE A 71 1.66 -0.68 3.44
C PHE A 71 2.73 -0.22 4.45
N GLU A 72 2.39 0.62 5.40
CA GLU A 72 3.29 0.98 6.49
C GLU A 72 3.63 -0.25 7.34
N TRP A 73 2.63 -1.04 7.72
CA TRP A 73 2.86 -2.32 8.38
C TRP A 73 3.81 -3.21 7.59
N PHE A 74 3.58 -3.35 6.29
CA PHE A 74 4.41 -4.14 5.40
C PHE A 74 5.88 -3.70 5.41
N CYS A 75 6.14 -2.39 5.36
CA CYS A 75 7.50 -1.86 5.42
C CYS A 75 8.20 -2.18 6.74
N TRP A 76 7.52 -1.99 7.86
CA TRP A 76 8.08 -2.31 9.17
C TRP A 76 8.29 -3.80 9.36
N TYR A 77 7.36 -4.62 8.92
CA TYR A 77 7.50 -6.08 8.93
C TYR A 77 8.70 -6.53 8.09
N TRP A 78 8.84 -5.98 6.90
CA TRP A 78 9.99 -6.21 6.03
C TRP A 78 11.32 -5.87 6.71
N MET A 79 11.35 -4.78 7.48
CA MET A 79 12.53 -4.33 8.22
C MET A 79 12.81 -5.12 9.52
N GLY A 80 11.98 -6.10 9.85
CA GLY A 80 12.18 -6.99 10.97
C GLY A 80 11.31 -6.76 12.20
N ARG A 81 10.42 -5.74 12.21
CA ARG A 81 9.47 -5.55 13.31
C ARG A 81 8.50 -6.72 13.40
N ARG A 82 8.23 -7.19 14.64
CA ARG A 82 7.27 -8.28 14.90
C ARG A 82 6.35 -7.88 16.03
N ILE A 83 5.04 -7.96 15.78
CA ILE A 83 3.97 -7.72 16.77
C ILE A 83 2.95 -8.85 16.59
N ASP A 84 3.05 -9.90 17.38
CA ASP A 84 2.42 -11.21 17.25
C ASP A 84 1.01 -11.23 16.60
N GLU A 85 -0.03 -11.03 17.37
CA GLU A 85 -1.41 -11.11 16.88
C GLU A 85 -1.74 -10.08 15.78
N TYR A 86 -1.11 -8.93 15.84
CA TYR A 86 -1.29 -7.88 14.84
C TYR A 86 -0.71 -8.29 13.48
N ASP A 87 0.48 -8.86 13.47
CA ASP A 87 1.10 -9.37 12.25
C ASP A 87 0.28 -10.49 11.63
N ASP A 88 -0.22 -11.42 12.44
CA ASP A 88 -1.09 -12.51 11.99
C ASP A 88 -2.36 -11.97 11.34
N HIS A 89 -2.99 -10.97 11.94
CA HIS A 89 -4.16 -10.30 11.38
C HIS A 89 -3.87 -9.67 10.02
N GLN A 90 -2.75 -8.97 9.87
CA GLN A 90 -2.37 -8.34 8.60
C GLN A 90 -2.02 -9.37 7.52
N ILE A 91 -1.34 -10.44 7.87
CA ILE A 91 -1.01 -11.56 6.96
C ILE A 91 -2.29 -12.23 6.44
N GLN A 92 -3.25 -12.50 7.32
CA GLN A 92 -4.53 -13.08 6.94
C GLN A 92 -5.34 -12.17 6.01
N ARG A 93 -5.37 -10.87 6.28
CA ARG A 93 -6.00 -9.88 5.39
C ARG A 93 -5.37 -9.91 4.01
N TRP A 94 -4.06 -9.88 3.94
CA TRP A 94 -3.32 -9.92 2.68
C TRP A 94 -3.61 -11.20 1.89
N ALA A 95 -3.57 -12.36 2.54
CA ALA A 95 -3.85 -13.64 1.90
C ALA A 95 -5.27 -13.71 1.33
N GLY A 96 -6.26 -13.30 2.10
CA GLY A 96 -7.65 -13.26 1.65
C GLY A 96 -7.88 -12.27 0.51
N TYR A 97 -7.26 -11.11 0.59
CA TYR A 97 -7.34 -10.09 -0.47
C TYR A 97 -6.73 -10.62 -1.78
N ARG A 98 -5.56 -11.23 -1.70
CA ARG A 98 -4.88 -11.84 -2.86
C ARG A 98 -5.77 -12.82 -3.60
N ILE A 99 -6.40 -13.72 -2.89
CA ILE A 99 -7.28 -14.74 -3.48
C ILE A 99 -8.46 -14.09 -4.20
N ARG A 100 -9.18 -13.20 -3.52
CA ARG A 100 -10.38 -12.54 -4.07
C ARG A 100 -10.05 -11.67 -5.27
N GLN A 101 -9.02 -10.84 -5.19
CA GLN A 101 -8.69 -9.89 -6.24
C GLN A 101 -8.08 -10.57 -7.47
N ARG A 102 -7.29 -11.61 -7.30
CA ARG A 102 -6.80 -12.40 -8.43
C ARG A 102 -7.94 -13.10 -9.18
N ALA A 103 -8.90 -13.68 -8.46
CA ALA A 103 -10.07 -14.27 -9.07
C ALA A 103 -10.90 -13.23 -9.85
N MET A 104 -11.08 -12.05 -9.26
CA MET A 104 -11.78 -10.95 -9.94
C MET A 104 -11.03 -10.47 -11.17
N TYR A 105 -9.72 -10.30 -11.10
CA TYR A 105 -8.91 -9.88 -12.25
C TYR A 105 -8.94 -10.92 -13.36
N ALA A 106 -8.81 -12.21 -13.03
CA ALA A 106 -8.91 -13.30 -14.01
C ALA A 106 -10.25 -13.31 -14.74
N LYS A 107 -11.32 -12.92 -14.06
CA LYS A 107 -12.66 -12.86 -14.64
C LYS A 107 -12.90 -11.61 -15.49
N THR A 108 -12.37 -10.46 -15.09
CA THR A 108 -12.71 -9.15 -15.69
C THR A 108 -11.60 -8.52 -16.52
N GLY A 109 -10.33 -8.83 -16.24
CA GLY A 109 -9.17 -8.14 -16.82
C GLY A 109 -9.10 -6.66 -16.50
N HIS A 110 -9.83 -6.19 -15.47
CA HIS A 110 -10.00 -4.77 -15.19
C HIS A 110 -8.72 -4.12 -14.63
N ALA A 111 -8.24 -3.07 -15.32
CA ALA A 111 -6.98 -2.40 -14.97
C ALA A 111 -6.97 -1.81 -13.54
N GLY A 112 -8.10 -1.34 -13.02
CA GLY A 112 -8.23 -0.89 -11.64
C GLY A 112 -8.03 -2.02 -10.63
N THR A 113 -8.50 -3.22 -10.93
CA THR A 113 -8.26 -4.42 -10.10
C THR A 113 -6.78 -4.81 -10.14
N ALA A 114 -6.15 -4.73 -11.32
CA ALA A 114 -4.71 -4.96 -11.46
C ALA A 114 -3.89 -3.94 -10.63
N GLN A 115 -4.25 -2.67 -10.70
CA GLN A 115 -3.59 -1.63 -9.89
C GLN A 115 -3.79 -1.88 -8.38
N ALA A 116 -4.96 -2.33 -7.96
CA ALA A 116 -5.24 -2.68 -6.58
C ALA A 116 -4.39 -3.87 -6.10
N LEU A 117 -4.16 -4.88 -6.95
CA LEU A 117 -3.24 -5.97 -6.63
C LEU A 117 -1.82 -5.46 -6.36
N LEU A 118 -1.30 -4.58 -7.21
CA LEU A 118 0.00 -3.95 -6.99
C LEU A 118 0.05 -3.15 -5.68
N HIS A 119 -1.04 -2.46 -5.34
CA HIS A 119 -1.18 -1.72 -4.09
C HIS A 119 -0.94 -2.61 -2.86
N TRP A 120 -1.32 -3.86 -2.93
CA TRP A 120 -1.12 -4.85 -1.88
C TRP A 120 0.14 -5.71 -2.07
N GLY A 121 1.04 -5.29 -2.97
CA GLY A 121 2.29 -6.00 -3.22
C GLY A 121 2.15 -7.33 -3.92
N ILE A 122 1.08 -7.51 -4.68
CA ILE A 122 0.77 -8.75 -5.35
C ILE A 122 1.10 -8.60 -6.84
N ALA A 123 2.04 -9.36 -7.32
CA ALA A 123 2.36 -9.42 -8.75
C ALA A 123 1.18 -10.01 -9.54
N ILE A 124 1.00 -9.47 -10.71
CA ILE A 124 -0.06 -9.88 -11.64
C ILE A 124 0.47 -10.94 -12.58
#